data_8e21434c6dcc740a635f3aaae7ab365c
#
_entry.id   8e21434c6dcc740a635f3aaae7ab365c
#
_cell.length_a   1.000
_cell.length_b   1.000
_cell.length_c   1.000
_cell.angle_alpha   90.00
_cell.angle_beta   90.00
_cell.angle_gamma   90.00
#
_symmetry.space_group_name_H-M   'P 1'
#
loop_
_entity.id
_entity.type
_entity.pdbx_description
1 polymer ?
#
loop_
_entity_poly.entity_id
_entity_poly.type
_entity_poly.pdbx_seq_one_letter_code
_entity_poly.pdbx_strand_id
1 'polypeptide(L)'
;MLLEKSVPANKELISKVCESILSKIKVAECCILYDANNDINTSFINNISEQIEKQGDRTGLEMWFNEICLSAFEGFSLSCILPFIEQFKQRLNAVYPRPYCLIVYITNTQDIYFRFHVYRKDEGMWINSDIEADANPLLYDLQDRPNIDSIIQ
;
A
#
# COMPACT_ATOMS: atom_id res chain seq x y z
N MET A 1 21.73 9.91 -1.28
CA MET A 1 20.48 9.38 -1.70
C MET A 1 19.37 10.38 -1.68
N LEU A 2 18.56 10.34 -2.69
CA LEU A 2 17.55 11.37 -2.83
C LEU A 2 16.47 11.38 -1.77
N LEU A 3 16.17 10.25 -1.22
CA LEU A 3 15.06 10.15 -0.31
C LEU A 3 15.33 10.69 1.07
N GLU A 4 16.62 10.83 1.41
CA GLU A 4 16.84 11.20 2.76
C GLU A 4 17.19 12.60 3.01
N LYS A 5 17.47 13.39 2.10
CA LYS A 5 17.84 14.63 2.38
C LYS A 5 17.05 15.63 2.01
N SER A 6 17.11 16.33 1.49
CA SER A 6 16.39 17.30 0.89
C SER A 6 15.70 18.17 1.80
N VAL A 7 14.79 18.76 1.33
CA VAL A 7 13.94 19.67 2.02
C VAL A 7 13.24 18.94 3.10
N PRO A 8 13.10 19.48 4.27
CA PRO A 8 12.31 18.86 5.31
C PRO A 8 10.93 18.53 4.77
N ALA A 9 10.48 17.32 5.03
CA ALA A 9 9.19 16.90 4.57
C ALA A 9 8.11 17.75 5.22
N ASN A 10 7.08 18.04 4.48
CA ASN A 10 5.94 18.76 4.99
C ASN A 10 5.11 17.84 5.86
N LYS A 11 5.26 17.98 7.15
CA LYS A 11 4.58 17.10 8.11
C LYS A 11 3.08 17.20 8.01
N GLU A 12 2.58 18.38 7.74
CA GLU A 12 1.15 18.58 7.62
C GLU A 12 0.60 17.89 6.40
N LEU A 13 1.30 17.97 5.28
CA LEU A 13 0.90 17.26 4.07
C LEU A 13 0.89 15.75 4.29
N ILE A 14 1.94 15.23 4.89
CA ILE A 14 2.05 13.80 5.15
C ILE A 14 0.91 13.32 6.04
N SER A 15 0.61 14.08 7.08
CA SER A 15 -0.49 13.74 7.97
C SER A 15 -1.82 13.75 7.23
N LYS A 16 -2.05 14.71 6.37
CA LYS A 16 -3.27 14.81 5.59
C LYS A 16 -3.41 13.65 4.61
N VAL A 17 -2.33 13.28 3.96
CA VAL A 17 -2.34 12.16 3.02
C VAL A 17 -2.67 10.87 3.76
N CYS A 18 -2.01 10.62 4.88
CA CYS A 18 -2.30 9.44 5.69
C CYS A 18 -3.75 9.40 6.13
N GLU A 19 -4.25 10.53 6.62
CA GLU A 19 -5.62 10.60 7.09
C GLU A 19 -6.62 10.37 5.95
N SER A 20 -6.36 10.94 4.80
CA SER A 20 -7.22 10.77 3.64
C SER A 20 -7.33 9.30 3.24
N ILE A 21 -6.22 8.60 3.22
CA ILE A 21 -6.21 7.18 2.87
C ILE A 21 -6.88 6.35 3.95
N LEU A 22 -6.49 6.57 5.20
CA LEU A 22 -7.00 5.77 6.31
C LEU A 22 -8.50 5.92 6.49
N SER A 23 -9.03 7.10 6.20
CA SER A 23 -10.47 7.35 6.33
C SER A 23 -11.31 6.52 5.36
N LYS A 24 -10.69 5.98 4.33
CA LYS A 24 -11.39 5.18 3.32
C LYS A 24 -11.08 3.68 3.43
N ILE A 25 -10.44 3.27 4.50
CA ILE A 25 -10.14 1.86 4.68
C ILE A 25 -11.34 1.13 5.27
N LYS A 26 -11.65 -0.02 4.69
CA LYS A 26 -12.71 -0.90 5.15
C LYS A 26 -12.16 -2.29 5.33
N VAL A 27 -12.72 -3.02 6.28
CA VAL A 27 -12.28 -4.39 6.56
C VAL A 27 -13.40 -5.35 6.18
N ALA A 28 -13.05 -6.38 5.43
CA ALA A 28 -14.00 -7.41 5.03
C ALA A 28 -13.25 -8.74 4.96
N GLU A 29 -13.73 -9.75 5.68
CA GLU A 29 -13.13 -11.10 5.65
C GLU A 29 -11.61 -11.07 5.83
N CYS A 30 -11.16 -10.35 6.81
CA CYS A 30 -9.73 -10.22 7.12
C CYS A 30 -8.93 -9.50 6.02
N CYS A 31 -9.58 -8.87 5.08
CA CYS A 31 -8.92 -8.03 4.09
C CYS A 31 -9.01 -6.58 4.53
N ILE A 32 -7.92 -5.86 4.36
CA ILE A 32 -7.84 -4.44 4.68
C ILE A 32 -7.83 -3.71 3.35
N LEU A 33 -8.94 -3.04 3.03
CA LEU A 33 -9.18 -2.53 1.68
C LEU A 33 -9.32 -1.01 1.66
N TYR A 34 -8.65 -0.37 0.72
CA TYR A 34 -8.80 1.06 0.47
C TYR A 34 -9.95 1.24 -0.53
N ASP A 35 -11.03 1.83 -0.06
CA ASP A 35 -12.24 1.98 -0.86
C ASP A 35 -12.39 3.41 -1.37
N ALA A 36 -11.65 3.72 -2.42
CA ALA A 36 -11.63 5.06 -2.98
C ALA A 36 -12.99 5.53 -3.52
N ASN A 37 -13.77 4.60 -4.05
CA ASN A 37 -15.00 4.94 -4.79
C ASN A 37 -16.28 4.45 -4.15
N ASN A 38 -16.22 4.02 -2.90
CA ASN A 38 -17.39 3.48 -2.19
C ASN A 38 -17.97 2.24 -2.85
N ASP A 39 -17.12 1.40 -3.39
CA ASP A 39 -17.53 0.15 -4.03
C ASP A 39 -17.76 -0.98 -3.04
N ILE A 40 -17.22 -0.85 -1.84
CA ILE A 40 -17.31 -1.90 -0.84
C ILE A 40 -18.56 -1.67 0.01
N ASN A 41 -19.68 -2.06 -0.54
CA ASN A 41 -20.98 -1.93 0.11
C ASN A 41 -21.45 -3.29 0.62
N THR A 42 -22.67 -3.34 1.13
CA THR A 42 -23.23 -4.57 1.69
C THR A 42 -23.24 -5.72 0.67
N SER A 43 -23.55 -5.41 -0.58
CA SER A 43 -23.58 -6.43 -1.63
C SER A 43 -22.18 -7.00 -1.86
N PHE A 44 -21.17 -6.13 -1.91
CA PHE A 44 -19.79 -6.56 -2.08
C PHE A 44 -19.37 -7.48 -0.92
N ILE A 45 -19.69 -7.08 0.30
CA ILE A 45 -19.31 -7.84 1.50
C ILE A 45 -20.00 -9.19 1.52
N ASN A 46 -21.26 -9.25 1.11
CA ASN A 46 -21.99 -10.50 1.06
C ASN A 46 -21.44 -11.48 0.02
N ASN A 47 -20.76 -10.97 -0.99
CA ASN A 47 -20.17 -11.78 -2.04
C ASN A 47 -18.65 -11.77 -1.99
N ILE A 48 -18.08 -11.53 -0.83
CA ILE A 48 -16.63 -11.35 -0.68
C ILE A 48 -15.84 -12.59 -1.11
N SER A 49 -16.36 -13.78 -0.88
CA SER A 49 -15.66 -14.99 -1.27
C SER A 49 -15.46 -15.06 -2.78
N GLU A 50 -16.49 -14.64 -3.53
CA GLU A 50 -16.40 -14.58 -4.98
C GLU A 50 -15.38 -13.56 -5.43
N GLN A 51 -15.34 -12.41 -4.75
CA GLN A 51 -14.39 -11.37 -5.09
C GLN A 51 -12.95 -11.82 -4.82
N ILE A 52 -12.74 -12.53 -3.72
CA ILE A 52 -11.42 -13.06 -3.40
C ILE A 52 -10.99 -14.06 -4.46
N GLU A 53 -11.89 -14.96 -4.84
CA GLU A 53 -11.59 -15.96 -5.84
C GLU A 53 -11.26 -15.34 -7.20
N LYS A 54 -11.99 -14.28 -7.56
CA LYS A 54 -11.77 -13.58 -8.81
C LYS A 54 -10.38 -12.95 -8.87
N GLN A 55 -9.86 -12.50 -7.75
CA GLN A 55 -8.52 -11.90 -7.70
C GLN A 55 -7.43 -12.90 -7.31
N GLY A 56 -7.79 -14.16 -7.16
CA GLY A 56 -6.84 -15.22 -6.85
C GLY A 56 -6.80 -15.58 -5.38
N ASP A 57 -6.62 -14.61 -4.52
CA ASP A 57 -6.58 -14.80 -3.08
C ASP A 57 -6.83 -13.46 -2.39
N ARG A 58 -6.73 -13.44 -1.06
CA ARG A 58 -6.95 -12.22 -0.29
C ARG A 58 -5.91 -11.16 -0.60
N THR A 59 -4.66 -11.57 -0.75
CA THR A 59 -3.59 -10.66 -1.11
C THR A 59 -3.87 -10.02 -2.47
N GLY A 60 -4.33 -10.81 -3.43
CA GLY A 60 -4.71 -10.29 -4.75
C GLY A 60 -5.83 -9.27 -4.67
N LEU A 61 -6.83 -9.52 -3.84
CA LEU A 61 -7.93 -8.59 -3.65
C LEU A 61 -7.44 -7.28 -3.05
N GLU A 62 -6.58 -7.37 -2.04
CA GLU A 62 -6.01 -6.17 -1.43
C GLU A 62 -5.18 -5.38 -2.44
N MET A 63 -4.39 -6.06 -3.25
CA MET A 63 -3.56 -5.38 -4.24
C MET A 63 -4.42 -4.69 -5.30
N TRP A 64 -5.56 -5.25 -5.62
CA TRP A 64 -6.48 -4.63 -6.56
C TRP A 64 -7.04 -3.33 -6.00
N PHE A 65 -7.47 -3.34 -4.74
CA PHE A 65 -8.06 -2.15 -4.14
C PHE A 65 -7.05 -1.14 -3.62
N ASN A 66 -5.90 -1.58 -3.20
CA ASN A 66 -4.97 -0.75 -2.42
C ASN A 66 -3.89 -0.06 -3.25
N GLU A 67 -4.20 0.30 -4.48
CA GLU A 67 -3.27 1.06 -5.29
C GLU A 67 -3.59 2.54 -5.16
N ILE A 68 -2.63 3.32 -4.73
CA ILE A 68 -2.82 4.74 -4.45
C ILE A 68 -1.74 5.55 -5.13
N CYS A 69 -2.13 6.54 -5.91
CA CYS A 69 -1.18 7.45 -6.54
C CYS A 69 -0.85 8.56 -5.56
N LEU A 70 0.30 8.48 -4.92
CA LEU A 70 0.70 9.49 -3.95
C LEU A 70 1.01 10.83 -4.61
N SER A 71 1.55 10.80 -5.81
CA SER A 71 1.87 12.05 -6.52
C SER A 71 0.63 12.82 -6.98
N ALA A 72 -0.56 12.22 -6.86
CA ALA A 72 -1.80 12.94 -7.12
C ALA A 72 -2.13 13.92 -5.99
N PHE A 73 -1.53 13.74 -4.81
CA PHE A 73 -1.70 14.70 -3.72
C PHE A 73 -0.76 15.88 -3.97
N GLU A 74 -1.32 17.06 -4.05
CA GLU A 74 -0.53 18.25 -4.36
C GLU A 74 0.61 18.44 -3.36
N GLY A 75 1.81 18.58 -3.88
CA GLY A 75 3.00 18.78 -3.05
C GLY A 75 3.72 17.52 -2.63
N PHE A 76 3.16 16.34 -2.92
CA PHE A 76 3.83 15.10 -2.56
C PHE A 76 5.01 14.86 -3.51
N SER A 77 6.18 14.68 -2.95
CA SER A 77 7.40 14.49 -3.71
C SER A 77 8.20 13.32 -3.16
N LEU A 78 9.33 13.05 -3.79
CA LEU A 78 10.19 11.95 -3.35
C LEU A 78 10.60 12.08 -1.89
N SER A 79 10.82 13.30 -1.42
CA SER A 79 11.21 13.52 -0.02
C SER A 79 10.12 13.15 0.97
N CYS A 80 8.89 13.02 0.50
CA CYS A 80 7.77 12.67 1.36
C CYS A 80 7.62 11.15 1.55
N ILE A 81 8.27 10.36 0.72
CA ILE A 81 8.05 8.90 0.72
C ILE A 81 8.36 8.24 2.06
N LEU A 82 9.58 8.42 2.55
CA LEU A 82 9.98 7.75 3.80
C LEU A 82 9.14 8.17 5.00
N PRO A 83 8.96 9.47 5.24
CA PRO A 83 8.12 9.87 6.38
C PRO A 83 6.65 9.46 6.20
N PHE A 84 6.16 9.41 4.96
CA PHE A 84 4.81 8.91 4.72
C PHE A 84 4.70 7.44 5.11
N ILE A 85 5.63 6.62 4.63
CA ILE A 85 5.61 5.18 4.91
C ILE A 85 5.64 4.92 6.41
N GLU A 86 6.53 5.61 7.12
CA GLU A 86 6.62 5.44 8.55
C GLU A 86 5.33 5.80 9.26
N GLN A 87 4.76 6.93 8.92
CA GLN A 87 3.55 7.38 9.57
C GLN A 87 2.34 6.51 9.21
N PHE A 88 2.22 6.16 7.94
CA PHE A 88 1.12 5.33 7.48
C PHE A 88 1.14 3.96 8.14
N LYS A 89 2.32 3.34 8.18
CA LYS A 89 2.48 2.04 8.81
C LYS A 89 2.07 2.10 10.29
N GLN A 90 2.56 3.10 10.99
CA GLN A 90 2.27 3.25 12.39
C GLN A 90 0.77 3.43 12.64
N ARG A 91 0.14 4.31 11.89
CA ARG A 91 -1.28 4.59 12.05
C ARG A 91 -2.16 3.40 11.65
N LEU A 92 -1.83 2.77 10.54
CA LEU A 92 -2.59 1.61 10.08
C LEU A 92 -2.51 0.49 11.11
N ASN A 93 -1.32 0.24 11.61
CA ASN A 93 -1.12 -0.83 12.58
C ASN A 93 -1.77 -0.53 13.93
N ALA A 94 -1.93 0.74 14.27
CA ALA A 94 -2.60 1.12 15.51
C ALA A 94 -4.10 0.81 15.47
N VAL A 95 -4.70 0.89 14.28
CA VAL A 95 -6.14 0.65 14.12
C VAL A 95 -6.42 -0.80 13.73
N TYR A 96 -5.62 -1.34 12.82
CA TYR A 96 -5.78 -2.70 12.33
C TYR A 96 -4.44 -3.42 12.42
N PRO A 97 -4.07 -3.92 13.60
CA PRO A 97 -2.75 -4.56 13.77
C PRO A 97 -2.61 -5.83 12.96
N ARG A 98 -1.70 -5.80 11.99
CA ARG A 98 -1.40 -6.91 11.11
C ARG A 98 0.04 -6.74 10.62
N PRO A 99 0.69 -7.80 10.15
CA PRO A 99 1.97 -7.65 9.46
C PRO A 99 1.69 -7.22 8.02
N TYR A 100 2.13 -6.03 7.65
CA TYR A 100 1.85 -5.48 6.35
C TYR A 100 3.06 -5.48 5.44
N CYS A 101 2.82 -5.68 4.15
CA CYS A 101 3.79 -5.43 3.11
C CYS A 101 3.46 -4.09 2.49
N LEU A 102 4.43 -3.20 2.45
CA LEU A 102 4.27 -1.85 1.90
C LEU A 102 5.18 -1.72 0.69
N ILE A 103 4.62 -1.32 -0.42
CA ILE A 103 5.35 -1.24 -1.68
C ILE A 103 5.16 0.14 -2.28
N VAL A 104 6.28 0.79 -2.60
CA VAL A 104 6.25 2.05 -3.33
C VAL A 104 6.97 1.83 -4.65
N TYR A 105 6.45 2.35 -5.73
CA TYR A 105 7.14 2.29 -7.01
C TYR A 105 6.91 3.56 -7.80
N ILE A 106 7.85 3.84 -8.69
CA ILE A 106 7.81 5.05 -9.50
C ILE A 106 7.70 4.62 -10.95
N THR A 107 6.69 5.14 -11.63
CA THR A 107 6.41 4.76 -13.01
C THR A 107 7.31 5.50 -13.99
N ASN A 108 7.26 5.09 -15.25
CA ASN A 108 8.00 5.77 -16.31
C ASN A 108 7.54 7.21 -16.49
N THR A 109 6.32 7.54 -16.08
CA THR A 109 5.81 8.90 -16.14
C THR A 109 6.13 9.69 -14.88
N GLN A 110 6.97 9.13 -14.00
CA GLN A 110 7.42 9.77 -12.76
C GLN A 110 6.32 9.89 -11.71
N ASP A 111 5.28 9.09 -11.82
CA ASP A 111 4.25 9.05 -10.79
C ASP A 111 4.67 8.12 -9.65
N ILE A 112 4.30 8.48 -8.44
CA ILE A 112 4.62 7.72 -7.25
C ILE A 112 3.39 6.95 -6.83
N TYR A 113 3.46 5.62 -6.85
CA TYR A 113 2.37 4.77 -6.44
C TYR A 113 2.71 4.01 -5.19
N PHE A 114 1.70 3.74 -4.41
CA PHE A 114 1.83 3.02 -3.16
C PHE A 114 0.80 1.90 -3.14
N ARG A 115 1.23 0.73 -2.72
CA ARG A 115 0.33 -0.40 -2.50
C ARG A 115 0.66 -1.04 -1.18
N PHE A 116 -0.33 -1.65 -0.57
CA PHE A 116 -0.09 -2.39 0.66
C PHE A 116 -1.03 -3.59 0.73
N HIS A 117 -0.60 -4.61 1.43
CA HIS A 117 -1.44 -5.77 1.72
C HIS A 117 -0.99 -6.39 3.03
N VAL A 118 -1.86 -7.18 3.63
CA VAL A 118 -1.49 -7.95 4.81
C VAL A 118 -0.57 -9.09 4.36
N TYR A 119 0.52 -9.31 5.08
CA TYR A 119 1.38 -10.44 4.78
C TYR A 119 0.73 -11.70 5.34
N ARG A 120 0.50 -12.69 4.49
CA ARG A 120 -0.06 -13.99 4.86
C ARG A 120 0.93 -15.05 4.42
N LYS A 121 1.37 -15.84 5.37
CA LYS A 121 2.42 -16.81 5.12
C LYS A 121 2.09 -17.75 3.97
N ASP A 122 0.84 -18.16 3.85
CA ASP A 122 0.41 -19.09 2.82
C ASP A 122 0.20 -18.44 1.45
N GLU A 123 0.08 -17.14 1.40
CA GLU A 123 -0.08 -16.43 0.14
C GLU A 123 1.20 -15.70 -0.27
N GLY A 124 2.05 -15.42 0.71
CA GLY A 124 3.33 -14.80 0.43
C GLY A 124 3.25 -13.30 0.18
N MET A 125 4.20 -12.81 -0.56
CA MET A 125 4.32 -11.40 -0.87
C MET A 125 4.01 -11.15 -2.33
N TRP A 126 3.29 -10.07 -2.58
CA TRP A 126 2.91 -9.72 -3.93
C TRP A 126 4.02 -8.91 -4.58
N ILE A 127 4.87 -9.57 -5.31
CA ILE A 127 5.88 -8.94 -6.13
C ILE A 127 5.87 -9.73 -7.41
N ASN A 128 5.60 -9.11 -8.50
CA ASN A 128 5.54 -9.84 -9.75
C ASN A 128 6.08 -9.03 -10.92
N SER A 129 6.12 -9.67 -12.07
CA SER A 129 6.67 -9.09 -13.26
C SER A 129 5.93 -7.84 -13.75
N ASP A 130 4.69 -7.66 -13.37
CA ASP A 130 3.94 -6.48 -13.80
C ASP A 130 4.55 -5.21 -13.24
N ILE A 131 4.96 -5.23 -11.98
CA ILE A 131 5.62 -4.08 -11.40
C ILE A 131 7.01 -3.93 -11.99
N GLU A 132 7.74 -5.04 -12.10
CA GLU A 132 9.11 -5.00 -12.60
C GLU A 132 9.20 -4.51 -14.03
N ALA A 133 8.20 -4.77 -14.84
CA ALA A 133 8.24 -4.38 -16.25
C ALA A 133 8.11 -2.88 -16.44
N ASP A 134 7.31 -2.22 -15.60
CA ASP A 134 6.96 -0.83 -15.83
C ASP A 134 7.44 0.15 -14.77
N ALA A 135 8.11 -0.31 -13.74
CA ALA A 135 8.42 0.57 -12.62
C ALA A 135 9.65 0.11 -11.86
N ASN A 136 10.14 0.97 -10.99
CA ASN A 136 11.24 0.65 -10.09
C ASN A 136 10.67 0.51 -8.68
N PRO A 137 10.46 -0.72 -8.21
CA PRO A 137 9.85 -0.90 -6.89
C PRO A 137 10.80 -0.57 -5.76
N LEU A 138 10.26 0.02 -4.73
CA LEU A 138 10.97 0.25 -3.47
C LEU A 138 10.19 -0.49 -2.41
N LEU A 139 10.81 -1.47 -1.79
CA LEU A 139 10.15 -2.24 -0.77
C LEU A 139 10.45 -1.69 0.60
N TYR A 140 9.41 -1.54 1.38
CA TYR A 140 9.56 -1.03 2.71
C TYR A 140 9.13 -2.03 3.72
N ASP A 141 9.52 -1.70 4.90
CA ASP A 141 9.32 -2.47 6.06
C ASP A 141 8.12 -3.37 6.07
N LEU A 142 8.42 -4.59 6.21
CA LEU A 142 7.47 -5.64 6.27
C LEU A 142 7.56 -6.21 7.65
N GLN A 143 6.54 -6.05 8.43
CA GLN A 143 6.53 -6.64 9.75
C GLN A 143 6.52 -8.14 9.61
N ASP A 144 7.27 -8.82 10.43
CA ASP A 144 7.32 -10.27 10.44
C ASP A 144 7.62 -10.88 9.07
N ARG A 145 8.37 -10.15 8.27
CA ARG A 145 8.66 -10.60 6.93
C ARG A 145 9.82 -11.57 6.87
N PRO A 146 9.83 -12.39 5.84
CA PRO A 146 11.02 -13.15 5.52
C PRO A 146 12.07 -12.19 4.96
N ASN A 147 13.19 -12.70 4.55
CA ASN A 147 14.29 -11.90 4.07
C ASN A 147 13.87 -11.03 2.88
N ILE A 148 13.86 -9.71 3.07
CA ILE A 148 13.46 -8.78 2.04
C ILE A 148 14.48 -8.71 0.90
N ASP A 149 15.74 -8.95 1.18
CA ASP A 149 16.76 -8.90 0.14
C ASP A 149 16.53 -9.95 -0.94
N SER A 150 15.98 -11.07 -0.56
CA SER A 150 15.70 -12.13 -1.53
C SER A 150 14.52 -11.77 -2.43
N ILE A 151 13.72 -10.78 -2.04
CA ILE A 151 12.59 -10.36 -2.83
C ILE A 151 12.98 -9.28 -3.81
N ILE A 152 13.84 -8.38 -3.40
CA ILE A 152 14.28 -7.28 -4.23
C ILE A 152 15.18 -7.76 -5.36
N GLN A 153 15.93 -8.79 -5.11
CA GLN A 153 16.80 -9.35 -6.12
C GLN A 153 16.01 -10.09 -7.18
#